data_2b0f09ddb264981621ad2e1533aa4fb3
#
_entry.id   2b0f09ddb264981621ad2e1533aa4fb3
#
_cell.length_a   1.000
_cell.length_b   1.000
_cell.length_c   1.000
_cell.angle_alpha   90.00
_cell.angle_beta   90.00
_cell.angle_gamma   90.00
#
_symmetry.space_group_name_H-M   'P 1'
#
loop_
_entity.id
_entity.type
_entity.pdbx_description
1 polymer ?
#
loop_
_entity_poly.entity_id
_entity_poly.type
_entity_poly.pdbx_seq_one_letter_code
_entity_poly.pdbx_strand_id
1 'polypeptide(L)'
;MRNETKAPLFSVEERMEMLSEVVGGYPNVEVDTFDGLLVDHAAARSATVLLRGIRAISDYEYELQMALMNKRLQPGLETVFMMANEIYSFISSRLVKEVFSLGGSITGLVPPCVEDRLQRRLPKLQEKVKR
;
A
#
# COMPACT_ATOMS: atom_id res chain seq x y z
N MET A 1 -11.49 -5.15 3.17
CA MET A 1 -11.48 -5.27 4.65
C MET A 1 -10.85 -4.01 5.22
N ARG A 2 -11.64 -3.18 5.89
CA ARG A 2 -11.10 -2.08 6.69
C ARG A 2 -10.33 -2.69 7.85
N ASN A 3 -9.03 -2.44 7.89
CA ASN A 3 -8.20 -2.80 9.04
C ASN A 3 -8.44 -1.73 10.12
N GLU A 4 -9.42 -1.94 10.99
CA GLU A 4 -9.87 -0.99 12.02
C GLU A 4 -8.79 -0.65 13.07
N THR A 5 -7.66 -1.36 13.06
CA THR A 5 -6.61 -1.21 14.06
C THR A 5 -5.57 -0.12 13.76
N LYS A 6 -5.63 0.54 12.61
CA LYS A 6 -4.69 1.63 12.28
C LYS A 6 -5.44 2.74 11.52
N ALA A 7 -5.71 3.83 12.19
CA ALA A 7 -6.16 5.05 11.52
C ALA A 7 -5.13 5.44 10.44
N PRO A 8 -5.49 5.41 9.15
CA PRO A 8 -4.58 5.79 8.09
C PRO A 8 -4.30 7.31 8.17
N LEU A 9 -3.08 7.72 7.86
CA LEU A 9 -2.71 9.13 7.87
C LEU A 9 -3.42 9.92 6.77
N PHE A 10 -3.65 9.28 5.63
CA PHE A 10 -4.32 9.84 4.47
C PHE A 10 -5.69 9.19 4.26
N SER A 11 -6.67 9.98 3.83
CA SER A 11 -8.00 9.49 3.47
C SER A 11 -7.93 8.55 2.26
N VAL A 12 -9.04 7.89 1.92
CA VAL A 12 -9.13 7.06 0.71
C VAL A 12 -8.90 7.90 -0.53
N GLU A 13 -9.53 9.07 -0.59
CA GLU A 13 -9.45 10.03 -1.69
C GLU A 13 -8.01 10.50 -1.90
N GLU A 14 -7.34 10.93 -0.82
CA GLU A 14 -5.94 11.35 -0.87
C GLU A 14 -5.00 10.23 -1.37
N ARG A 15 -5.27 8.98 -0.96
CA ARG A 15 -4.49 7.83 -1.43
C ARG A 15 -4.74 7.52 -2.89
N MET A 16 -5.98 7.63 -3.36
CA MET A 16 -6.32 7.47 -4.76
C MET A 16 -5.67 8.53 -5.64
N GLU A 17 -5.67 9.79 -5.19
CA GLU A 17 -4.98 10.87 -5.91
C GLU A 17 -3.47 10.59 -6.04
N MET A 18 -2.80 10.22 -4.93
CA MET A 18 -1.37 9.91 -4.97
C MET A 18 -1.07 8.72 -5.89
N LEU A 19 -1.87 7.66 -5.82
CA LEU A 19 -1.71 6.51 -6.69
C LEU A 19 -1.93 6.87 -8.15
N SER A 20 -2.96 7.66 -8.46
CA SER A 20 -3.25 8.13 -9.83
C SER A 20 -2.10 8.97 -10.40
N GLU A 21 -1.49 9.81 -9.56
CA GLU A 21 -0.31 10.59 -9.95
C GLU A 21 0.89 9.67 -10.27
N VAL A 22 1.14 8.67 -9.42
CA VAL A 22 2.26 7.73 -9.61
C VAL A 22 2.09 6.85 -10.84
N VAL A 23 0.86 6.38 -11.12
CA VAL A 23 0.62 5.46 -12.24
C VAL A 23 0.17 6.15 -13.52
N GLY A 24 0.04 7.48 -13.52
CA GLY A 24 -0.50 8.24 -14.66
C GLY A 24 0.25 8.08 -15.99
N GLY A 25 1.51 7.60 -15.96
CA GLY A 25 2.27 7.25 -17.17
C GLY A 25 1.98 5.85 -17.75
N TYR A 26 1.12 5.06 -17.10
CA TYR A 26 0.81 3.68 -17.50
C TYR A 26 -0.64 3.57 -17.97
N PRO A 27 -0.91 3.57 -19.29
CA PRO A 27 -2.29 3.60 -19.82
C PRO A 27 -3.09 2.33 -19.54
N ASN A 28 -2.42 1.26 -19.15
CA ASN A 28 -3.01 -0.04 -18.80
C ASN A 28 -3.21 -0.25 -17.29
N VAL A 29 -3.03 0.80 -16.49
CA VAL A 29 -3.19 0.74 -15.02
C VAL A 29 -4.32 1.67 -14.60
N GLU A 30 -5.27 1.16 -13.84
CA GLU A 30 -6.35 1.91 -13.21
C GLU A 30 -6.21 1.87 -11.69
N VAL A 31 -6.50 3.00 -11.04
CA VAL A 31 -6.62 3.08 -9.59
C VAL A 31 -8.08 2.95 -9.21
N ASP A 32 -8.39 2.05 -8.29
CA ASP A 32 -9.75 1.76 -7.89
C ASP A 32 -9.87 1.61 -6.37
N THR A 33 -11.08 1.69 -5.87
CA THR A 33 -11.43 1.43 -4.47
C THR A 33 -12.71 0.62 -4.39
N PHE A 34 -12.84 -0.19 -3.35
CA PHE A 34 -14.03 -0.99 -3.13
C PHE A 34 -14.29 -1.19 -1.64
N ASP A 35 -15.54 -1.46 -1.33
CA ASP A 35 -15.98 -1.95 -0.03
C ASP A 35 -16.43 -3.41 -0.15
N GLY A 36 -16.18 -4.21 0.88
CA GLY A 36 -16.58 -5.62 0.92
C GLY A 36 -15.46 -6.60 0.62
N LEU A 37 -15.78 -7.73 0.01
CA LEU A 37 -14.84 -8.80 -0.27
C LEU A 37 -14.04 -8.52 -1.55
N LEU A 38 -12.73 -8.78 -1.48
CA LEU A 38 -11.84 -8.65 -2.63
C LEU A 38 -12.28 -9.55 -3.81
N VAL A 39 -12.77 -10.73 -3.52
CA VAL A 39 -13.22 -11.67 -4.57
C VAL A 39 -14.42 -11.15 -5.35
N ASP A 40 -15.37 -10.46 -4.69
CA ASP A 40 -16.53 -9.86 -5.33
C ASP A 40 -16.10 -8.70 -6.24
N HIS A 41 -15.17 -7.86 -5.76
CA HIS A 41 -14.61 -6.79 -6.57
C HIS A 41 -13.84 -7.33 -7.78
N ALA A 42 -13.01 -8.37 -7.58
CA ALA A 42 -12.27 -9.03 -8.67
C ALA A 42 -13.25 -9.59 -9.73
N ALA A 43 -14.33 -10.23 -9.31
CA ALA A 43 -15.36 -10.74 -10.22
C ALA A 43 -16.05 -9.61 -11.01
N ALA A 44 -16.40 -8.50 -10.34
CA ALA A 44 -17.01 -7.32 -10.99
C ALA A 44 -16.08 -6.69 -12.03
N ARG A 45 -14.76 -6.78 -11.83
CA ARG A 45 -13.74 -6.31 -12.77
C ARG A 45 -13.29 -7.37 -13.77
N SER A 46 -13.91 -8.56 -13.76
CA SER A 46 -13.51 -9.72 -14.60
C SER A 46 -12.03 -10.09 -14.41
N ALA A 47 -11.48 -9.83 -13.25
CA ALA A 47 -10.10 -10.17 -12.91
C ALA A 47 -9.99 -11.66 -12.55
N THR A 48 -9.02 -12.33 -13.14
CA THR A 48 -8.74 -13.76 -12.91
C THR A 48 -7.50 -14.00 -12.08
N VAL A 49 -6.69 -12.94 -11.87
CA VAL A 49 -5.43 -13.00 -11.13
C VAL A 49 -5.33 -11.85 -10.14
N LEU A 50 -4.93 -12.17 -8.91
CA LEU A 50 -4.50 -11.23 -7.90
C LEU A 50 -2.97 -11.24 -7.84
N LEU A 51 -2.34 -10.08 -8.00
CA LEU A 51 -0.91 -9.91 -7.81
C LEU A 51 -0.65 -9.36 -6.41
N ARG A 52 0.18 -10.05 -5.62
CA ARG A 52 0.53 -9.68 -4.24
C ARG A 52 2.04 -9.60 -4.05
N GLY A 53 2.50 -8.55 -3.37
CA GLY A 53 3.91 -8.39 -3.01
C GLY A 53 4.23 -9.04 -1.67
N ILE A 54 5.36 -9.75 -1.60
CA ILE A 54 5.90 -10.32 -0.36
C ILE A 54 7.25 -9.68 -0.08
N ARG A 55 7.43 -9.13 1.13
CA ARG A 55 8.67 -8.48 1.58
C ARG A 55 9.45 -9.35 2.55
N ALA A 56 8.74 -10.07 3.43
CA ALA A 56 9.34 -10.87 4.49
C ALA A 56 8.52 -12.15 4.74
N ILE A 57 9.11 -13.10 5.48
CA ILE A 57 8.45 -14.36 5.85
C ILE A 57 7.15 -14.11 6.62
N SER A 58 7.11 -13.08 7.47
CA SER A 58 5.89 -12.68 8.22
C SER A 58 4.74 -12.21 7.32
N ASP A 59 5.05 -11.62 6.17
CA ASP A 59 4.03 -11.25 5.18
C ASP A 59 3.47 -12.53 4.50
N TYR A 60 4.33 -13.53 4.26
CA TYR A 60 3.99 -14.74 3.52
C TYR A 60 2.86 -15.54 4.19
N GLU A 61 2.93 -15.76 5.49
CA GLU A 61 1.91 -16.53 6.20
C GLU A 61 0.51 -15.91 6.05
N TYR A 62 0.40 -14.62 6.26
CA TYR A 62 -0.87 -13.90 6.11
C TYR A 62 -1.36 -13.91 4.65
N GLU A 63 -0.47 -13.62 3.71
CA GLU A 63 -0.80 -13.59 2.28
C GLU A 63 -1.22 -14.97 1.76
N LEU A 64 -0.57 -16.05 2.23
CA LEU A 64 -0.96 -17.42 1.91
C LEU A 64 -2.36 -17.75 2.42
N GLN A 65 -2.68 -17.41 3.69
CA GLN A 65 -4.00 -17.62 4.25
C GLN A 65 -5.08 -16.89 3.45
N MET A 66 -4.80 -15.63 3.07
CA MET A 66 -5.72 -14.84 2.25
C MET A 66 -5.90 -15.44 0.85
N ALA A 67 -4.83 -15.92 0.22
CA ALA A 67 -4.89 -16.56 -1.10
C ALA A 67 -5.74 -17.84 -1.06
N LEU A 68 -5.56 -18.69 -0.04
CA LEU A 68 -6.34 -19.90 0.14
C LEU A 68 -7.83 -19.60 0.38
N MET A 69 -8.13 -18.56 1.18
CA MET A 69 -9.50 -18.12 1.42
C MET A 69 -10.14 -17.58 0.13
N ASN A 70 -9.43 -16.72 -0.59
CA ASN A 70 -9.91 -16.17 -1.87
C ASN A 70 -10.17 -17.29 -2.89
N LYS A 71 -9.27 -18.29 -2.97
CA LYS A 71 -9.43 -19.45 -3.85
C LYS A 71 -10.66 -20.29 -3.49
N ARG A 72 -10.95 -20.44 -2.19
CA ARG A 72 -12.14 -21.15 -1.71
C ARG A 72 -13.42 -20.40 -2.07
N LEU A 73 -13.43 -19.07 -1.94
CA LEU A 73 -14.60 -18.23 -2.24
C LEU A 73 -14.82 -18.09 -3.75
N GLN A 74 -13.76 -18.01 -4.53
CA GLN A 74 -13.80 -17.84 -5.98
C GLN A 74 -12.76 -18.78 -6.63
N PRO A 75 -13.14 -20.03 -6.98
CA PRO A 75 -12.20 -21.03 -7.51
C PRO A 75 -11.49 -20.63 -8.80
N GLY A 76 -12.08 -19.74 -9.61
CA GLY A 76 -11.47 -19.21 -10.83
C GLY A 76 -10.41 -18.13 -10.62
N LEU A 77 -10.27 -17.61 -9.39
CA LEU A 77 -9.33 -16.54 -9.07
C LEU A 77 -7.99 -17.12 -8.60
N GLU A 78 -6.90 -16.76 -9.27
CA GLU A 78 -5.54 -17.15 -8.91
C GLU A 78 -4.82 -16.04 -8.18
N THR A 79 -3.90 -16.40 -7.27
CA THR A 79 -3.02 -15.44 -6.61
C THR A 79 -1.58 -15.70 -7.00
N VAL A 80 -0.91 -14.66 -7.50
CA VAL A 80 0.52 -14.67 -7.85
C VAL A 80 1.27 -13.83 -6.84
N PHE A 81 2.33 -14.36 -6.29
CA PHE A 81 3.22 -13.66 -5.36
C PHE A 81 4.47 -13.18 -6.05
N MET A 82 4.83 -11.92 -5.86
CA MET A 82 6.10 -11.35 -6.29
C MET A 82 6.91 -10.93 -5.08
N MET A 83 8.19 -11.31 -5.06
CA MET A 83 9.12 -10.83 -4.05
C MET A 83 9.47 -9.37 -4.28
N ALA A 84 9.41 -8.55 -3.23
CA ALA A 84 9.88 -7.18 -3.29
C ALA A 84 11.39 -7.15 -3.56
N ASN A 85 11.85 -6.12 -4.27
CA ASN A 85 13.28 -5.88 -4.43
C ASN A 85 13.91 -5.70 -3.04
N GLU A 86 15.11 -6.25 -2.84
CA GLU A 86 15.82 -6.23 -1.57
C GLU A 86 15.96 -4.80 -1.01
N ILE A 87 16.25 -3.84 -1.87
CA ILE A 87 16.41 -2.42 -1.46
C ILE A 87 15.14 -1.80 -0.89
N TYR A 88 13.96 -2.40 -1.13
CA TYR A 88 12.67 -1.93 -0.62
C TYR A 88 12.02 -2.90 0.38
N SER A 89 12.64 -4.06 0.62
CA SER A 89 12.04 -5.12 1.44
C SER A 89 11.78 -4.72 2.90
N PHE A 90 12.59 -3.80 3.43
CA PHE A 90 12.45 -3.28 4.79
C PHE A 90 11.42 -2.15 4.94
N ILE A 91 10.92 -1.59 3.81
CA ILE A 91 10.03 -0.42 3.84
C ILE A 91 8.63 -0.84 4.28
N SER A 92 8.11 -0.13 5.26
CA SER A 92 6.71 -0.20 5.65
C SER A 92 6.15 1.19 5.91
N SER A 93 4.84 1.37 5.73
CA SER A 93 4.17 2.64 6.03
C SER A 93 4.37 3.10 7.47
N ARG A 94 4.52 2.15 8.41
CA ARG A 94 4.80 2.46 9.82
C ARG A 94 6.19 3.05 9.97
N LEU A 95 7.20 2.37 9.42
CA LEU A 95 8.60 2.81 9.51
C LEU A 95 8.80 4.17 8.83
N VAL A 96 8.25 4.35 7.62
CA VAL A 96 8.32 5.62 6.90
C VAL A 96 7.74 6.77 7.73
N LYS A 97 6.55 6.58 8.30
CA LYS A 97 5.92 7.60 9.15
C LYS A 97 6.72 7.90 10.41
N GLU A 98 7.29 6.87 11.04
CA GLU A 98 8.11 7.01 12.25
C GLU A 98 9.40 7.79 11.95
N VAL A 99 10.16 7.38 10.93
CA VAL A 99 11.38 8.07 10.50
C VAL A 99 11.10 9.52 10.15
N PHE A 100 10.06 9.77 9.35
CA PHE A 100 9.68 11.13 8.97
C PHE A 100 9.28 11.99 10.17
N SER A 101 8.51 11.44 11.12
CA SER A 101 8.06 12.15 12.31
C SER A 101 9.22 12.56 13.24
N LEU A 102 10.31 11.81 13.20
CA LEU A 102 11.54 12.08 13.95
C LEU A 102 12.54 12.99 13.18
N GLY A 103 12.14 13.50 12.00
CA GLY A 103 12.97 14.39 11.19
C GLY A 103 13.98 13.67 10.28
N GLY A 104 13.89 12.34 10.16
CA GLY A 104 14.70 11.56 9.22
C GLY A 104 14.25 11.75 7.77
N SER A 105 15.21 11.61 6.83
CA SER A 105 14.91 11.66 5.40
C SER A 105 14.26 10.37 4.93
N ILE A 106 13.22 10.50 4.12
CA ILE A 106 12.53 9.40 3.42
C ILE A 106 12.65 9.53 1.90
N THR A 107 13.49 10.45 1.43
CA THR A 107 13.72 10.70 0.01
C THR A 107 14.21 9.44 -0.69
N GLY A 108 13.57 9.07 -1.78
CA GLY A 108 13.85 7.84 -2.52
C GLY A 108 13.21 6.57 -1.92
N LEU A 109 12.60 6.64 -0.73
CA LEU A 109 11.85 5.53 -0.14
C LEU A 109 10.36 5.56 -0.47
N VAL A 110 9.86 6.72 -0.86
CA VAL A 110 8.48 6.96 -1.29
C VAL A 110 8.47 7.85 -2.54
N PRO A 111 7.39 7.83 -3.34
CA PRO A 111 7.23 8.78 -4.44
C PRO A 111 7.24 10.24 -3.93
N PRO A 112 7.76 11.21 -4.73
CA PRO A 112 7.84 12.62 -4.33
C PRO A 112 6.51 13.21 -3.88
N CYS A 113 5.40 12.88 -4.55
CA CYS A 113 4.05 13.34 -4.18
C CYS A 113 3.62 12.88 -2.77
N VAL A 114 4.08 11.72 -2.34
CA VAL A 114 3.83 11.21 -0.97
C VAL A 114 4.67 11.97 0.04
N GLU A 115 5.94 12.24 -0.27
CA GLU A 115 6.83 13.04 0.59
C GLU A 115 6.28 14.45 0.79
N ASP A 116 5.86 15.12 -0.28
CA ASP A 116 5.25 16.46 -0.22
C ASP A 116 3.98 16.48 0.64
N ARG A 117 3.12 15.47 0.53
CA ARG A 117 1.89 15.38 1.34
C ARG A 117 2.19 15.10 2.80
N LEU A 118 3.23 14.30 3.10
CA LEU A 118 3.71 14.09 4.47
C LEU A 118 4.22 15.39 5.08
N GLN A 119 5.00 16.17 4.35
CA GLN A 119 5.52 17.47 4.79
C GLN A 119 4.40 18.45 5.12
N ARG A 120 3.37 18.51 4.30
CA ARG A 120 2.20 19.39 4.55
C ARG A 120 1.39 18.96 5.76
N ARG A 121 1.29 17.67 6.04
CA ARG A 121 0.47 17.12 7.12
C ARG A 121 1.16 17.09 8.47
N LEU A 122 2.49 16.94 8.48
CA LEU A 122 3.30 16.81 9.68
C LEU A 122 4.36 17.92 9.82
N PRO A 123 4.06 19.20 9.54
CA PRO A 123 5.07 20.26 9.52
C PRO A 123 5.72 20.55 10.87
N LYS A 124 5.08 20.15 11.97
CA LYS A 124 5.46 20.58 13.34
C LYS A 124 6.43 19.67 14.07
N LEU A 125 6.74 18.48 13.55
CA LEU A 125 7.66 17.55 14.23
C LEU A 125 9.12 17.81 13.85
N GLN A 126 9.38 18.38 12.67
CA GLN A 126 10.74 18.73 12.24
C GLN A 126 11.34 19.94 12.99
N GLU A 127 10.51 20.84 13.51
CA GLU A 127 11.00 22.00 14.27
C GLU A 127 11.47 21.67 15.69
N LYS A 128 10.98 20.58 16.28
CA LYS A 128 11.36 20.16 17.65
C LYS A 128 12.72 19.44 17.72
N VAL A 129 13.25 18.96 16.63
CA VAL A 129 14.53 18.24 16.57
C VAL A 129 15.70 19.17 16.30
N LYS A 130 15.44 20.41 15.89
CA LYS A 130 16.49 21.44 15.65
C LYS A 130 16.78 22.33 16.86
N ARG A 131 16.28 22.00 18.05
CA ARG A 131 16.63 22.71 19.29
C ARG A 131 17.41 21.85 20.25
#